data_07150e6c10b42617c1b23e3cb8b4490b
#
_entry.id   07150e6c10b42617c1b23e3cb8b4490b
#
_cell.length_a   1.000
_cell.length_b   1.000
_cell.length_c   1.000
_cell.angle_alpha   90.00
_cell.angle_beta   90.00
_cell.angle_gamma   90.00
#
_symmetry.space_group_name_H-M   'P 1'
#
loop_
_entity.id
_entity.type
_entity.pdbx_description
1 polymer ?
#
loop_
_entity_poly.entity_id
_entity_poly.type
_entity_poly.pdbx_seq_one_letter_code
_entity_poly.pdbx_strand_id
1 'polypeptide(L)'
;CIYVEALMNRTPWRLWNFWKGIPNPKGSALEAMTILENAFEVFPSAWKHAGLLHMYIHLMEMSPHPEKALKHGDILTDLVPDAGHLVHMATHIDVLCGDYHNVLSRNLLAARVDDKFKSYAGAENFYALYRIHNLHFAMYGAMFLGQKGAALEAVSRLRKEVPDEVVHLY
;
A
#
# COMPACT_ATOMS: atom_id res chain seq x y z
N CYS A 1 2.89 6.37 -16.59
CA CYS A 1 2.27 5.40 -15.69
C CYS A 1 2.23 4.01 -16.35
N ILE A 2 1.48 3.79 -17.45
CA ILE A 2 1.28 2.48 -18.11
C ILE A 2 2.60 1.78 -18.46
N TYR A 3 3.59 2.51 -19.00
CA TYR A 3 4.88 1.93 -19.34
C TYR A 3 5.63 1.41 -18.10
N VAL A 4 5.63 2.17 -17.02
CA VAL A 4 6.24 1.73 -15.74
C VAL A 4 5.53 0.50 -15.19
N GLU A 5 4.21 0.49 -15.22
CA GLU A 5 3.42 -0.68 -14.80
C GLU A 5 3.78 -1.92 -15.63
N ALA A 6 3.89 -1.78 -16.94
CA ALA A 6 4.30 -2.88 -17.83
C ALA A 6 5.71 -3.40 -17.50
N LEU A 7 6.66 -2.51 -17.17
CA LEU A 7 7.99 -2.90 -16.71
C LEU A 7 7.96 -3.66 -15.39
N MET A 8 7.15 -3.20 -14.44
CA MET A 8 7.02 -3.85 -13.13
C MET A 8 6.34 -5.21 -13.23
N ASN A 9 5.36 -5.36 -14.14
CA ASN A 9 4.67 -6.62 -14.40
C ASN A 9 5.51 -7.69 -15.11
N ARG A 10 6.73 -7.40 -15.52
CA ARG A 10 7.66 -8.45 -16.01
C ARG A 10 8.08 -9.43 -14.92
N THR A 11 8.15 -8.96 -13.68
CA THR A 11 8.47 -9.78 -12.51
C THR A 11 7.62 -9.33 -11.32
N PRO A 12 6.28 -9.57 -11.35
CA PRO A 12 5.38 -9.08 -10.32
C PRO A 12 5.79 -9.65 -8.96
N TRP A 13 5.81 -8.79 -7.93
CA TRP A 13 6.25 -9.09 -6.57
C TRP A 13 7.71 -9.57 -6.44
N ARG A 14 8.51 -9.45 -7.50
CA ARG A 14 9.92 -9.86 -7.54
C ARG A 14 10.77 -8.81 -8.23
N LEU A 15 10.51 -7.53 -7.98
CA LEU A 15 11.27 -6.41 -8.57
C LEU A 15 12.70 -6.35 -8.01
N TRP A 16 12.84 -6.71 -6.75
CA TRP A 16 14.11 -6.75 -6.02
C TRP A 16 14.39 -8.13 -5.46
N ASN A 17 15.68 -8.45 -5.30
CA ASN A 17 16.11 -9.56 -4.47
C ASN A 17 16.25 -9.03 -3.05
N PHE A 18 15.24 -9.24 -2.24
CA PHE A 18 15.16 -8.74 -0.87
C PHE A 18 16.39 -9.11 -0.02
N TRP A 19 16.86 -10.36 -0.12
CA TRP A 19 17.99 -10.86 0.67
C TRP A 19 19.33 -10.23 0.29
N LYS A 20 19.50 -9.83 -0.96
CA LYS A 20 20.75 -9.26 -1.48
C LYS A 20 20.70 -7.75 -1.59
N GLY A 21 19.52 -7.13 -1.45
CA GLY A 21 19.32 -5.69 -1.66
C GLY A 21 19.65 -5.23 -3.08
N ILE A 22 19.49 -6.10 -4.09
CA ILE A 22 19.81 -5.78 -5.49
C ILE A 22 18.57 -5.96 -6.38
N PRO A 23 18.49 -5.27 -7.51
CA PRO A 23 17.43 -5.47 -8.48
C PRO A 23 17.40 -6.91 -8.99
N ASN A 24 16.20 -7.40 -9.29
CA ASN A 24 16.06 -8.70 -9.95
C ASN A 24 16.62 -8.60 -11.39
N PRO A 25 17.60 -9.43 -11.77
CA PRO A 25 18.22 -9.36 -13.10
C PRO A 25 17.26 -9.71 -14.24
N LYS A 26 16.14 -10.37 -13.96
CA LYS A 26 15.09 -10.70 -14.93
C LYS A 26 13.99 -9.62 -15.00
N GLY A 27 14.01 -8.65 -14.07
CA GLY A 27 13.06 -7.56 -13.99
C GLY A 27 13.58 -6.28 -14.61
N SER A 28 12.80 -5.22 -14.48
CA SER A 28 13.11 -3.88 -14.97
C SER A 28 13.02 -2.82 -13.86
N ALA A 29 13.35 -3.19 -12.62
CA ALA A 29 13.22 -2.28 -11.47
C ALA A 29 14.02 -0.98 -11.64
N LEU A 30 15.27 -1.07 -12.10
CA LEU A 30 16.12 0.12 -12.29
C LEU A 30 15.60 1.03 -13.40
N GLU A 31 15.13 0.46 -14.51
CA GLU A 31 14.53 1.24 -15.59
C GLU A 31 13.26 1.96 -15.11
N ALA A 32 12.38 1.24 -14.43
CA ALA A 32 11.17 1.81 -13.84
C ALA A 32 11.50 2.93 -12.83
N MET A 33 12.50 2.73 -11.98
CA MET A 33 12.96 3.71 -11.00
C MET A 33 13.48 4.98 -11.70
N THR A 34 14.37 4.83 -12.69
CA THR A 34 14.91 5.97 -13.44
C THR A 34 13.80 6.80 -14.10
N ILE A 35 12.80 6.14 -14.70
CA ILE A 35 11.69 6.82 -15.35
C ILE A 35 10.83 7.59 -14.35
N LEU A 36 10.52 6.99 -13.21
CA LEU A 36 9.71 7.63 -12.16
C LEU A 36 10.45 8.78 -11.50
N GLU A 37 11.72 8.59 -11.10
CA GLU A 37 12.53 9.63 -10.48
C GLU A 37 12.71 10.81 -11.43
N ASN A 38 13.03 10.58 -12.71
CA ASN A 38 13.07 11.63 -13.73
C ASN A 38 11.73 12.36 -13.89
N ALA A 39 10.62 11.63 -13.85
CA ALA A 39 9.31 12.25 -13.97
C ALA A 39 9.04 13.20 -12.79
N PHE A 40 9.37 12.81 -11.57
CA PHE A 40 9.20 13.65 -10.38
C PHE A 40 10.17 14.85 -10.34
N GLU A 41 11.35 14.69 -10.92
CA GLU A 41 12.34 15.78 -11.01
C GLU A 41 11.96 16.82 -12.06
N VAL A 42 11.56 16.37 -13.25
CA VAL A 42 11.37 17.25 -14.41
C VAL A 42 9.96 17.84 -14.46
N PHE A 43 8.95 17.09 -14.02
CA PHE A 43 7.54 17.47 -14.18
C PHE A 43 6.85 17.70 -12.82
N PRO A 44 6.61 18.94 -12.41
CA PRO A 44 5.86 19.22 -11.17
C PRO A 44 4.46 18.58 -11.13
N SER A 45 3.85 18.35 -12.30
CA SER A 45 2.55 17.64 -12.41
C SER A 45 2.63 16.16 -12.04
N ALA A 46 3.79 15.52 -12.09
CA ALA A 46 3.98 14.14 -11.67
C ALA A 46 3.61 13.93 -10.19
N TRP A 47 3.90 14.92 -9.34
CA TRP A 47 3.54 14.93 -7.92
C TRP A 47 2.03 15.02 -7.64
N LYS A 48 1.23 15.31 -8.67
CA LYS A 48 -0.24 15.33 -8.62
C LYS A 48 -0.87 14.14 -9.35
N HIS A 49 -0.07 13.16 -9.72
CA HIS A 49 -0.54 12.00 -10.47
C HIS A 49 -0.54 10.76 -9.56
N ALA A 50 -1.71 10.39 -9.04
CA ALA A 50 -1.86 9.29 -8.10
C ALA A 50 -1.21 7.98 -8.56
N GLY A 51 -1.35 7.62 -9.86
CA GLY A 51 -0.76 6.40 -10.40
C GLY A 51 0.77 6.38 -10.39
N LEU A 52 1.45 7.53 -10.60
CA LEU A 52 2.91 7.58 -10.52
C LEU A 52 3.40 7.42 -9.08
N LEU A 53 2.74 8.09 -8.13
CA LEU A 53 3.04 7.96 -6.70
C LEU A 53 2.82 6.52 -6.23
N HIS A 54 1.70 5.91 -6.60
CA HIS A 54 1.36 4.52 -6.30
C HIS A 54 2.40 3.53 -6.83
N MET A 55 2.78 3.66 -8.11
CA MET A 55 3.81 2.79 -8.70
C MET A 55 5.17 2.96 -8.03
N TYR A 56 5.55 4.17 -7.62
CA TYR A 56 6.81 4.39 -6.93
C TYR A 56 6.85 3.74 -5.55
N ILE A 57 5.74 3.76 -4.81
CA ILE A 57 5.61 3.05 -3.53
C ILE A 57 5.84 1.54 -3.74
N HIS A 58 5.11 0.92 -4.66
CA HIS A 58 5.27 -0.51 -4.96
C HIS A 58 6.67 -0.87 -5.48
N LEU A 59 7.30 0.03 -6.24
CA LEU A 59 8.66 -0.18 -6.69
C LEU A 59 9.65 -0.20 -5.53
N MET A 60 9.45 0.67 -4.54
CA MET A 60 10.42 0.90 -3.47
C MET A 60 10.19 0.02 -2.24
N GLU A 61 8.99 -0.53 -2.02
CA GLU A 61 8.67 -1.32 -0.83
C GLU A 61 9.56 -2.55 -0.61
N MET A 62 10.11 -3.13 -1.67
CA MET A 62 11.05 -4.26 -1.57
C MET A 62 12.51 -3.86 -1.87
N SER A 63 12.77 -2.58 -2.09
CA SER A 63 14.11 -2.07 -2.36
C SER A 63 14.94 -2.00 -1.06
N PRO A 64 16.28 -1.85 -1.16
CA PRO A 64 17.10 -1.57 0.01
C PRO A 64 16.93 -0.15 0.57
N HIS A 65 16.13 0.70 -0.07
CA HIS A 65 15.92 2.11 0.28
C HIS A 65 14.45 2.51 0.25
N PRO A 66 13.56 1.82 1.02
CA PRO A 66 12.13 2.13 1.04
C PRO A 66 11.84 3.56 1.51
N GLU A 67 12.69 4.13 2.37
CA GLU A 67 12.56 5.49 2.90
C GLU A 67 12.46 6.58 1.81
N LYS A 68 12.99 6.32 0.60
CA LYS A 68 12.85 7.25 -0.54
C LYS A 68 11.40 7.50 -0.94
N ALA A 69 10.50 6.56 -0.65
CA ALA A 69 9.09 6.67 -1.02
C ALA A 69 8.20 7.29 0.07
N LEU A 70 8.73 7.65 1.26
CA LEU A 70 7.95 8.27 2.35
C LEU A 70 7.17 9.50 1.87
N LYS A 71 7.85 10.46 1.23
CA LYS A 71 7.22 11.67 0.69
C LYS A 71 6.11 11.35 -0.33
N HIS A 72 6.31 10.31 -1.14
CA HIS A 72 5.32 9.89 -2.15
C HIS A 72 4.06 9.33 -1.48
N GLY A 73 4.23 8.56 -0.42
CA GLY A 73 3.13 8.05 0.41
C GLY A 73 2.33 9.17 1.08
N ASP A 74 3.01 10.14 1.69
CA ASP A 74 2.36 11.29 2.32
C ASP A 74 1.49 12.06 1.32
N ILE A 75 2.06 12.41 0.16
CA ILE A 75 1.33 13.13 -0.89
C ILE A 75 0.14 12.31 -1.41
N LEU A 76 0.33 11.01 -1.63
CA LEU A 76 -0.74 10.15 -2.15
C LEU A 76 -1.93 10.05 -1.20
N THR A 77 -1.68 9.96 0.10
CA THR A 77 -2.71 9.91 1.15
C THR A 77 -3.64 11.12 1.07
N ASP A 78 -3.08 12.31 0.85
CA ASP A 78 -3.86 13.56 0.79
C ASP A 78 -4.47 13.83 -0.59
N LEU A 79 -3.87 13.26 -1.64
CA LEU A 79 -4.26 13.53 -3.03
C LEU A 79 -5.59 12.87 -3.39
N VAL A 80 -5.88 11.68 -2.84
CA VAL A 80 -7.08 10.90 -3.18
C VAL A 80 -7.74 10.35 -1.90
N PRO A 81 -8.27 11.22 -1.04
CA PRO A 81 -8.73 10.86 0.30
C PRO A 81 -9.94 9.93 0.32
N ASP A 82 -10.69 9.83 -0.76
CA ASP A 82 -11.86 8.94 -0.92
C ASP A 82 -11.49 7.56 -1.55
N ALA A 83 -10.21 7.27 -1.75
CA ALA A 83 -9.75 5.99 -2.27
C ALA A 83 -8.99 5.21 -1.18
N GLY A 84 -9.69 4.35 -0.44
CA GLY A 84 -9.14 3.65 0.72
C GLY A 84 -7.85 2.91 0.43
N HIS A 85 -7.75 2.19 -0.69
CA HIS A 85 -6.52 1.54 -1.11
C HIS A 85 -5.35 2.53 -1.28
N LEU A 86 -5.57 3.71 -1.87
CA LEU A 86 -4.51 4.69 -2.08
C LEU A 86 -4.10 5.39 -0.77
N VAL A 87 -5.03 5.57 0.15
CA VAL A 87 -4.74 6.04 1.52
C VAL A 87 -3.88 5.02 2.27
N HIS A 88 -4.18 3.73 2.13
CA HIS A 88 -3.41 2.64 2.70
C HIS A 88 -1.97 2.56 2.15
N MET A 89 -1.76 2.88 0.87
CA MET A 89 -0.49 2.62 0.18
C MET A 89 0.75 3.17 0.87
N ALA A 90 0.66 4.33 1.51
CA ALA A 90 1.78 4.90 2.27
C ALA A 90 2.29 3.94 3.36
N THR A 91 1.40 3.11 3.92
CA THR A 91 1.74 2.23 5.03
C THR A 91 2.65 1.06 4.67
N HIS A 92 2.76 0.73 3.38
CA HIS A 92 3.77 -0.21 2.89
C HIS A 92 5.19 0.30 3.17
N ILE A 93 5.40 1.60 3.10
CA ILE A 93 6.68 2.24 3.40
C ILE A 93 6.82 2.51 4.89
N ASP A 94 5.77 3.02 5.53
CA ASP A 94 5.77 3.31 6.98
C ASP A 94 6.17 2.07 7.80
N VAL A 95 5.64 0.89 7.46
CA VAL A 95 5.95 -0.36 8.18
C VAL A 95 7.41 -0.74 8.04
N LEU A 96 8.01 -0.54 6.88
CA LEU A 96 9.43 -0.84 6.62
C LEU A 96 10.36 0.18 7.30
N CYS A 97 9.89 1.40 7.48
CA CYS A 97 10.62 2.46 8.17
C CYS A 97 10.36 2.48 9.69
N GLY A 98 9.51 1.59 10.21
CA GLY A 98 9.22 1.47 11.64
C GLY A 98 8.22 2.50 12.17
N ASP A 99 7.54 3.24 11.30
CA ASP A 99 6.49 4.20 11.69
C ASP A 99 5.14 3.50 11.86
N TYR A 100 5.05 2.66 12.88
CA TYR A 100 3.84 1.89 13.17
C TYR A 100 2.65 2.77 13.59
N HIS A 101 2.92 4.01 14.01
CA HIS A 101 1.86 4.96 14.33
C HIS A 101 1.09 5.36 13.06
N ASN A 102 1.81 5.71 12.01
CA ASN A 102 1.23 5.99 10.71
C ASN A 102 0.60 4.72 10.08
N VAL A 103 1.23 3.55 10.24
CA VAL A 103 0.62 2.28 9.81
C VAL A 103 -0.78 2.11 10.40
N LEU A 104 -0.93 2.29 11.71
CA LEU A 104 -2.24 2.16 12.37
C LEU A 104 -3.22 3.27 11.92
N SER A 105 -2.82 4.52 12.01
CA SER A 105 -3.72 5.66 11.77
C SER A 105 -4.23 5.74 10.33
N ARG A 106 -3.35 5.53 9.34
CA ARG A 106 -3.70 5.54 7.91
C ARG A 106 -4.59 4.36 7.53
N ASN A 107 -4.35 3.17 8.08
CA ASN A 107 -5.20 2.02 7.81
C ASN A 107 -6.57 2.12 8.46
N LEU A 108 -6.68 2.71 9.65
CA LEU A 108 -7.98 3.05 10.24
C LEU A 108 -8.73 4.11 9.42
N LEU A 109 -8.01 5.07 8.82
CA LEU A 109 -8.60 6.02 7.87
C LEU A 109 -9.06 5.31 6.61
N ALA A 110 -8.21 4.50 5.99
CA ALA A 110 -8.54 3.70 4.80
C ALA A 110 -9.80 2.84 5.04
N ALA A 111 -9.86 2.15 6.18
CA ALA A 111 -11.03 1.33 6.53
C ALA A 111 -12.33 2.16 6.66
N ARG A 112 -12.27 3.40 7.18
CA ARG A 112 -13.44 4.31 7.19
C ARG A 112 -13.86 4.75 5.80
N VAL A 113 -12.89 5.02 4.93
CA VAL A 113 -13.16 5.35 3.51
C VAL A 113 -13.81 4.16 2.81
N ASP A 114 -13.33 2.97 3.08
CA ASP A 114 -13.90 1.73 2.53
C ASP A 114 -15.32 1.44 3.05
N ASP A 115 -15.64 1.79 4.30
CA ASP A 115 -17.00 1.69 4.82
C ASP A 115 -17.97 2.58 4.01
N LYS A 116 -17.54 3.79 3.60
CA LYS A 116 -18.30 4.67 2.73
C LYS A 116 -18.54 4.03 1.36
N PHE A 117 -17.51 3.45 0.75
CA PHE A 117 -17.64 2.73 -0.51
C PHE A 117 -18.56 1.51 -0.39
N LYS A 118 -18.41 0.73 0.68
CA LYS A 118 -19.25 -0.45 0.99
C LYS A 118 -20.72 -0.08 1.09
N SER A 119 -21.05 1.07 1.70
CA SER A 119 -22.44 1.52 1.81
C SER A 119 -23.09 1.81 0.46
N TYR A 120 -22.29 2.15 -0.54
CA TYR A 120 -22.73 2.43 -1.92
C TYR A 120 -22.73 1.17 -2.81
N ALA A 121 -21.63 0.40 -2.79
CA ALA A 121 -21.39 -0.71 -3.71
C ALA A 121 -21.77 -2.11 -3.15
N GLY A 122 -22.17 -2.18 -1.88
CA GLY A 122 -22.41 -3.44 -1.17
C GLY A 122 -21.12 -4.05 -0.59
N ALA A 123 -21.29 -5.13 0.17
CA ALA A 123 -20.18 -5.81 0.85
C ALA A 123 -19.45 -6.81 -0.07
N GLU A 124 -20.21 -7.52 -0.90
CA GLU A 124 -19.72 -8.62 -1.73
C GLU A 124 -19.30 -8.11 -3.11
N ASN A 125 -18.04 -7.72 -3.21
CA ASN A 125 -17.42 -7.31 -4.46
C ASN A 125 -15.91 -7.53 -4.40
N PHE A 126 -15.23 -7.41 -5.54
CA PHE A 126 -13.79 -7.54 -5.67
C PHE A 126 -13.01 -6.65 -4.67
N TYR A 127 -13.52 -5.49 -4.34
CA TYR A 127 -12.85 -4.53 -3.45
C TYR A 127 -12.82 -4.98 -1.98
N ALA A 128 -13.61 -6.00 -1.60
CA ALA A 128 -13.61 -6.56 -0.24
C ALA A 128 -12.21 -7.00 0.22
N LEU A 129 -11.38 -7.52 -0.70
CA LEU A 129 -10.01 -7.94 -0.39
C LEU A 129 -9.12 -6.78 0.06
N TYR A 130 -9.29 -5.60 -0.51
CA TYR A 130 -8.54 -4.40 -0.09
C TYR A 130 -8.96 -3.94 1.31
N ARG A 131 -10.25 -4.02 1.66
CA ARG A 131 -10.73 -3.70 3.01
C ARG A 131 -10.15 -4.65 4.05
N ILE A 132 -10.13 -5.95 3.77
CA ILE A 132 -9.53 -6.97 4.62
C ILE A 132 -8.05 -6.66 4.82
N HIS A 133 -7.35 -6.32 3.75
CA HIS A 133 -5.93 -5.97 3.77
C HIS A 133 -5.64 -4.74 4.63
N ASN A 134 -6.43 -3.67 4.51
CA ASN A 134 -6.29 -2.47 5.33
C ASN A 134 -6.48 -2.77 6.83
N LEU A 135 -7.49 -3.57 7.19
CA LEU A 135 -7.72 -3.97 8.59
C LEU A 135 -6.60 -4.87 9.12
N HIS A 136 -6.04 -5.74 8.27
CA HIS A 136 -4.88 -6.56 8.63
C HIS A 136 -3.66 -5.68 8.94
N PHE A 137 -3.37 -4.67 8.12
CA PHE A 137 -2.29 -3.72 8.40
C PHE A 137 -2.54 -2.87 9.65
N ALA A 138 -3.78 -2.44 9.90
CA ALA A 138 -4.14 -1.75 11.14
C ALA A 138 -3.86 -2.62 12.37
N MET A 139 -4.26 -3.89 12.34
CA MET A 139 -3.94 -4.86 13.40
C MET A 139 -2.43 -4.97 13.59
N TYR A 140 -1.67 -5.12 12.51
CA TYR A 140 -0.22 -5.27 12.54
C TYR A 140 0.45 -4.04 13.19
N GLY A 141 0.09 -2.81 12.74
CA GLY A 141 0.59 -1.57 13.34
C GLY A 141 0.27 -1.47 14.84
N ALA A 142 -0.97 -1.79 15.23
CA ALA A 142 -1.38 -1.78 16.62
C ALA A 142 -0.60 -2.79 17.48
N MET A 143 -0.28 -3.95 16.96
CA MET A 143 0.53 -4.97 17.66
C MET A 143 1.94 -4.45 17.94
N PHE A 144 2.62 -3.85 16.97
CA PHE A 144 3.95 -3.28 17.16
C PHE A 144 3.98 -2.08 18.10
N LEU A 145 2.87 -1.33 18.19
CA LEU A 145 2.70 -0.25 19.15
C LEU A 145 2.32 -0.73 20.57
N GLY A 146 2.07 -2.02 20.78
CA GLY A 146 1.56 -2.54 22.04
C GLY A 146 0.11 -2.13 22.35
N GLN A 147 -0.64 -1.63 21.36
CA GLN A 147 -2.01 -1.17 21.50
C GLN A 147 -3.02 -2.33 21.36
N LYS A 148 -3.09 -3.17 22.40
CA LYS A 148 -3.95 -4.36 22.44
C LYS A 148 -5.41 -4.07 22.06
N GLY A 149 -5.98 -2.98 22.57
CA GLY A 149 -7.38 -2.60 22.30
C GLY A 149 -7.63 -2.38 20.80
N ALA A 150 -6.79 -1.57 20.17
CA ALA A 150 -6.88 -1.28 18.73
C ALA A 150 -6.65 -2.54 17.87
N ALA A 151 -5.70 -3.40 18.27
CA ALA A 151 -5.45 -4.65 17.57
C ALA A 151 -6.67 -5.59 17.61
N LEU A 152 -7.29 -5.77 18.78
CA LEU A 152 -8.48 -6.61 18.92
C LEU A 152 -9.70 -6.02 18.18
N GLU A 153 -9.85 -4.71 18.15
CA GLU A 153 -10.91 -4.05 17.37
C GLU A 153 -10.72 -4.29 15.86
N ALA A 154 -9.49 -4.12 15.34
CA ALA A 154 -9.18 -4.40 13.94
C ALA A 154 -9.46 -5.86 13.58
N VAL A 155 -9.08 -6.82 14.43
CA VAL A 155 -9.39 -8.26 14.25
C VAL A 155 -10.90 -8.50 14.25
N SER A 156 -11.64 -7.88 15.18
CA SER A 156 -13.10 -8.04 15.25
C SER A 156 -13.79 -7.56 13.98
N ARG A 157 -13.33 -6.43 13.43
CA ARG A 157 -13.81 -5.90 12.13
C ARG A 157 -13.43 -6.81 10.98
N LEU A 158 -12.17 -7.22 10.92
CA LEU A 158 -11.66 -8.11 9.87
C LEU A 158 -12.46 -9.40 9.77
N ARG A 159 -12.76 -10.06 10.91
CA ARG A 159 -13.56 -11.28 10.94
C ARG A 159 -14.97 -11.11 10.39
N LYS A 160 -15.55 -9.91 10.46
CA LYS A 160 -16.86 -9.60 9.88
C LYS A 160 -16.82 -9.34 8.37
N GLU A 161 -15.63 -8.99 7.86
CA GLU A 161 -15.42 -8.72 6.42
C GLU A 161 -15.01 -9.96 5.65
N VAL A 162 -14.43 -10.97 6.31
CA VAL A 162 -13.99 -12.22 5.66
C VAL A 162 -15.19 -13.17 5.57
N PRO A 163 -15.63 -13.56 4.37
CA PRO A 163 -16.65 -14.60 4.21
C PRO A 163 -16.18 -15.93 4.81
N ASP A 164 -17.11 -16.68 5.42
CA ASP A 164 -16.80 -17.96 6.07
C ASP A 164 -16.13 -18.95 5.08
N GLU A 165 -16.55 -18.94 3.83
CA GLU A 165 -15.97 -19.78 2.77
C GLU A 165 -14.48 -19.48 2.52
N VAL A 166 -14.07 -18.21 2.68
CA VAL A 166 -12.66 -17.79 2.49
C VAL A 166 -11.80 -18.22 3.67
N VAL A 167 -12.35 -18.25 4.89
CA VAL A 167 -11.59 -18.67 6.10
C VAL A 167 -11.15 -20.13 6.01
N HIS A 168 -11.86 -20.96 5.25
CA HIS A 168 -11.55 -22.38 5.08
C HIS A 168 -10.58 -22.69 3.92
N LEU A 169 -10.21 -21.68 3.13
CA LEU A 169 -9.31 -21.83 1.98
C LEU A 169 -7.83 -21.56 2.31
N TYR A 170 -7.55 -21.04 3.50
CA TYR A 170 -6.24 -20.70 4.03
C TYR A 170 -6.07 -21.23 5.45
#